data_7bbc8ec7bd1f1e2c78deebe81782f705
#
_entry.id   7bbc8ec7bd1f1e2c78deebe81782f705
#
_cell.length_a   1.000
_cell.length_b   1.000
_cell.length_c   1.000
_cell.angle_alpha   90.00
_cell.angle_beta   90.00
_cell.angle_gamma   90.00
#
_symmetry.space_group_name_H-M   'P 1'
#
loop_
_entity.id
_entity.type
_entity.pdbx_description
1 polymer ?
#
loop_
_entity_poly.entity_id
_entity_poly.type
_entity_poly.pdbx_seq_one_letter_code
_entity_poly.pdbx_strand_id
1 'polypeptide(L)'
;MGPPELSKRGMAWPHYAGFTIGFTHFPRLSRWYFESEAMARIDLSDDDRMSLMKKQFLSPKTHAKDRQFFEDDDILRVSLVSGRNHYLQSSEACIEDGALMSANTGFRIAEIPRSLPVGLWYAKHDTACPVIHGQQTAERLGPSAELHIENETHASISINRMGEVFDFLKSKMLET
;
A
#
# COMPACT_ATOMS: atom_id res chain seq x y z
N MET A 1 -1.95 -2.17 -6.86
CA MET A 1 -3.30 -2.67 -6.81
C MET A 1 -4.09 -1.72 -7.67
N GLY A 2 -5.28 -1.99 -8.04
CA GLY A 2 -6.01 -1.11 -8.94
C GLY A 2 -6.94 -1.90 -9.85
N PRO A 3 -7.72 -1.21 -10.68
CA PRO A 3 -8.66 -1.84 -11.58
C PRO A 3 -8.01 -2.96 -12.40
N PRO A 4 -8.78 -3.99 -12.82
CA PRO A 4 -8.26 -5.11 -13.62
C PRO A 4 -7.56 -4.69 -14.91
N GLU A 5 -7.81 -3.47 -15.37
CA GLU A 5 -7.21 -2.87 -16.57
C GLU A 5 -5.76 -2.41 -16.40
N LEU A 6 -5.23 -2.37 -15.15
CA LEU A 6 -3.85 -2.00 -14.90
C LEU A 6 -2.91 -3.22 -14.97
N SER A 7 -1.75 -3.02 -15.58
CA SER A 7 -0.72 -4.04 -15.69
C SER A 7 -0.16 -4.39 -14.30
N LYS A 8 -0.06 -5.66 -13.98
CA LYS A 8 0.60 -6.15 -12.74
C LYS A 8 2.10 -6.36 -12.90
N ARG A 9 2.71 -5.87 -14.01
CA ARG A 9 4.15 -5.98 -14.25
C ARG A 9 4.93 -5.21 -13.17
N GLY A 10 5.95 -5.84 -12.62
CA GLY A 10 6.80 -5.25 -11.58
C GLY A 10 6.32 -5.53 -10.15
N MET A 11 5.16 -6.16 -9.96
CA MET A 11 4.74 -6.63 -8.64
C MET A 11 5.62 -7.80 -8.17
N ALA A 12 5.97 -7.80 -6.89
CA ALA A 12 6.58 -8.97 -6.25
C ALA A 12 5.61 -10.16 -6.28
N TRP A 13 6.16 -11.37 -6.40
CA TRP A 13 5.38 -12.59 -6.56
C TRP A 13 4.25 -12.77 -5.52
N PRO A 14 4.45 -12.54 -4.21
CA PRO A 14 3.37 -12.70 -3.24
C PRO A 14 2.19 -11.76 -3.51
N HIS A 15 2.46 -10.49 -3.81
CA HIS A 15 1.42 -9.51 -4.16
C HIS A 15 0.72 -9.89 -5.46
N TYR A 16 1.49 -10.26 -6.49
CA TYR A 16 0.94 -10.72 -7.75
C TYR A 16 -0.02 -11.91 -7.55
N ALA A 17 0.41 -12.94 -6.83
CA ALA A 17 -0.40 -14.12 -6.56
C ALA A 17 -1.64 -13.79 -5.72
N GLY A 18 -1.48 -12.98 -4.66
CA GLY A 18 -2.58 -12.51 -3.81
C GLY A 18 -3.67 -11.84 -4.63
N PHE A 19 -3.31 -10.79 -5.37
CA PHE A 19 -4.26 -10.00 -6.16
C PHE A 19 -4.72 -10.63 -7.47
N THR A 20 -4.14 -11.73 -7.90
CA THR A 20 -4.60 -12.43 -9.12
C THR A 20 -5.55 -13.56 -8.78
N ILE A 21 -5.22 -14.38 -7.80
CA ILE A 21 -5.97 -15.59 -7.47
C ILE A 21 -6.19 -15.78 -5.97
N GLY A 22 -5.28 -15.27 -5.11
CA GLY A 22 -5.24 -15.58 -3.69
C GLY A 22 -6.50 -15.12 -2.95
N PHE A 23 -6.78 -13.84 -3.00
CA PHE A 23 -7.90 -13.24 -2.26
C PHE A 23 -9.26 -13.77 -2.72
N THR A 24 -9.44 -14.00 -4.03
CA THR A 24 -10.73 -14.43 -4.59
C THR A 24 -10.92 -15.94 -4.50
N HIS A 25 -9.89 -16.73 -4.83
CA HIS A 25 -10.05 -18.18 -4.99
C HIS A 25 -9.47 -19.00 -3.84
N PHE A 26 -8.52 -18.42 -3.07
CA PHE A 26 -7.87 -19.08 -1.94
C PHE A 26 -7.89 -18.22 -0.66
N PRO A 27 -9.07 -17.73 -0.21
CA PRO A 27 -9.16 -16.80 0.91
C PRO A 27 -8.59 -17.38 2.20
N ARG A 28 -8.75 -18.69 2.45
CA ARG A 28 -8.20 -19.36 3.65
C ARG A 28 -6.67 -19.37 3.68
N LEU A 29 -6.02 -19.55 2.50
CA LEU A 29 -4.56 -19.52 2.39
C LEU A 29 -4.04 -18.09 2.56
N SER A 30 -4.72 -17.13 1.95
CA SER A 30 -4.42 -15.71 2.10
C SER A 30 -4.56 -15.26 3.56
N ARG A 31 -5.61 -15.70 4.24
CA ARG A 31 -5.80 -15.47 5.67
C ARG A 31 -4.65 -16.02 6.50
N TRP A 32 -4.30 -17.29 6.33
CA TRP A 32 -3.16 -17.90 7.01
C TRP A 32 -1.86 -17.13 6.79
N TYR A 33 -1.62 -16.65 5.56
CA TYR A 33 -0.45 -15.81 5.25
C TYR A 33 -0.46 -14.51 6.06
N PHE A 34 -1.56 -13.76 6.06
CA PHE A 34 -1.66 -12.51 6.82
C PHE A 34 -1.56 -12.73 8.34
N GLU A 35 -2.17 -13.77 8.88
CA GLU A 35 -2.10 -14.10 10.30
C GLU A 35 -0.69 -14.53 10.76
N SER A 36 0.20 -14.87 9.82
CA SER A 36 1.62 -15.14 10.10
C SER A 36 2.49 -13.88 10.23
N GLU A 37 2.01 -12.73 9.77
CA GLU A 37 2.75 -11.48 9.83
C GLU A 37 2.85 -10.96 11.28
N ALA A 38 3.99 -10.35 11.63
CA ALA A 38 4.25 -9.85 12.98
C ALA A 38 3.18 -8.88 13.48
N MET A 39 2.65 -8.03 12.59
CA MET A 39 1.60 -7.06 12.93
C MET A 39 0.26 -7.72 13.27
N ALA A 40 -0.05 -8.88 12.69
CA ALA A 40 -1.29 -9.61 12.90
C ALA A 40 -1.30 -10.49 14.18
N ARG A 41 -0.15 -10.70 14.80
CA ARG A 41 -0.01 -11.58 15.99
C ARG A 41 -0.56 -10.88 17.24
N ILE A 42 -1.86 -10.57 17.22
CA ILE A 42 -2.58 -9.98 18.38
C ILE A 42 -2.72 -10.91 19.58
N ASP A 43 -2.38 -12.18 19.39
CA ASP A 43 -2.27 -13.22 20.43
C ASP A 43 -1.04 -13.04 21.35
N LEU A 44 -0.05 -12.26 20.90
CA LEU A 44 1.18 -11.99 21.64
C LEU A 44 1.11 -10.68 22.42
N SER A 45 2.00 -10.57 23.44
CA SER A 45 2.22 -9.28 24.12
C SER A 45 2.77 -8.21 23.17
N ASP A 46 2.62 -6.94 23.54
CA ASP A 46 3.16 -5.85 22.73
C ASP A 46 4.70 -5.90 22.63
N ASP A 47 5.39 -6.35 23.67
CA ASP A 47 6.85 -6.50 23.67
C ASP A 47 7.30 -7.64 22.74
N ASP A 48 6.61 -8.77 22.75
CA ASP A 48 6.90 -9.88 21.85
C ASP A 48 6.62 -9.50 20.39
N ARG A 49 5.49 -8.82 20.14
CA ARG A 49 5.16 -8.30 18.80
C ARG A 49 6.18 -7.29 18.32
N MET A 50 6.59 -6.34 19.16
CA MET A 50 7.64 -5.38 18.85
C MET A 50 8.93 -6.08 18.47
N SER A 51 9.32 -7.12 19.21
CA SER A 51 10.52 -7.93 18.93
C SER A 51 10.43 -8.63 17.57
N LEU A 52 9.25 -9.20 17.23
CA LEU A 52 9.00 -9.83 15.94
C LEU A 52 9.01 -8.79 14.80
N MET A 53 8.40 -7.62 15.00
CA MET A 53 8.40 -6.55 14.00
C MET A 53 9.82 -6.05 13.72
N LYS A 54 10.64 -5.84 14.76
CA LYS A 54 12.07 -5.50 14.60
C LYS A 54 12.80 -6.56 13.80
N LYS A 55 12.63 -7.83 14.11
CA LYS A 55 13.26 -8.95 13.39
C LYS A 55 12.83 -8.98 11.92
N GLN A 56 11.58 -8.71 11.62
CA GLN A 56 11.04 -8.73 10.26
C GLN A 56 11.50 -7.50 9.46
N PHE A 57 11.28 -6.30 9.99
CA PHE A 57 11.50 -5.05 9.25
C PHE A 57 12.97 -4.63 9.17
N LEU A 58 13.79 -4.97 10.18
CA LEU A 58 15.23 -4.68 10.18
C LEU A 58 16.05 -5.81 9.55
N SER A 59 15.42 -6.78 8.88
CA SER A 59 16.12 -7.86 8.22
C SER A 59 16.98 -7.34 7.07
N PRO A 60 18.10 -8.02 6.71
CA PRO A 60 18.93 -7.64 5.56
C PRO A 60 18.19 -7.67 4.21
N LYS A 61 17.04 -8.36 4.15
CA LYS A 61 16.19 -8.44 2.95
C LYS A 61 15.32 -7.20 2.76
N THR A 62 15.09 -6.42 3.82
CA THR A 62 14.32 -5.19 3.77
C THR A 62 15.14 -4.10 3.08
N HIS A 63 14.51 -3.30 2.24
CA HIS A 63 15.19 -2.19 1.58
C HIS A 63 15.79 -1.21 2.59
N ALA A 64 16.96 -0.63 2.29
CA ALA A 64 17.70 0.21 3.24
C ALA A 64 16.86 1.40 3.77
N LYS A 65 16.04 2.03 2.92
CA LYS A 65 15.14 3.13 3.32
C LYS A 65 14.08 2.67 4.32
N ASP A 66 13.52 1.47 4.14
CA ASP A 66 12.54 0.94 5.08
C ASP A 66 13.19 0.56 6.40
N ARG A 67 14.41 -0.02 6.36
CA ARG A 67 15.16 -0.30 7.59
C ARG A 67 15.42 0.97 8.39
N GLN A 68 15.94 2.02 7.74
CA GLN A 68 16.19 3.30 8.38
C GLN A 68 14.95 3.88 9.04
N PHE A 69 13.80 3.72 8.40
CA PHE A 69 12.52 4.13 8.92
C PHE A 69 12.10 3.33 10.15
N PHE A 70 12.22 2.00 10.10
CA PHE A 70 11.85 1.11 11.21
C PHE A 70 12.92 0.98 12.31
N GLU A 71 14.06 1.66 12.19
CA GLU A 71 15.02 1.87 13.30
C GLU A 71 14.47 2.82 14.38
N ASP A 72 13.49 3.65 14.02
CA ASP A 72 12.80 4.54 14.97
C ASP A 72 11.74 3.75 15.76
N ASP A 73 11.95 3.65 17.06
CA ASP A 73 11.06 2.92 17.98
C ASP A 73 9.67 3.58 18.08
N ASP A 74 9.54 4.88 17.88
CA ASP A 74 8.23 5.56 17.91
C ASP A 74 7.41 5.18 16.68
N ILE A 75 8.05 5.08 15.52
CA ILE A 75 7.40 4.59 14.30
C ILE A 75 6.94 3.14 14.46
N LEU A 76 7.79 2.30 15.04
CA LEU A 76 7.42 0.91 15.33
C LEU A 76 6.24 0.82 16.31
N ARG A 77 6.19 1.69 17.33
CA ARG A 77 5.07 1.75 18.27
C ARG A 77 3.77 2.17 17.59
N VAL A 78 3.82 3.20 16.74
CA VAL A 78 2.65 3.62 15.93
C VAL A 78 2.21 2.48 15.03
N SER A 79 3.13 1.80 14.37
CA SER A 79 2.85 0.64 13.51
C SER A 79 2.24 -0.52 14.30
N LEU A 80 2.71 -0.77 15.52
CA LEU A 80 2.15 -1.80 16.42
C LEU A 80 0.70 -1.49 16.80
N VAL A 81 0.40 -0.25 17.17
CA VAL A 81 -0.96 0.19 17.53
C VAL A 81 -1.88 0.12 16.31
N SER A 82 -1.41 0.62 15.17
CA SER A 82 -2.15 0.56 13.90
C SER A 82 -2.45 -0.88 13.48
N GLY A 83 -1.44 -1.76 13.53
CA GLY A 83 -1.61 -3.17 13.25
C GLY A 83 -2.58 -3.86 14.19
N ARG A 84 -2.52 -3.56 15.52
CA ARG A 84 -3.49 -4.08 16.48
C ARG A 84 -4.92 -3.68 16.09
N ASN A 85 -5.16 -2.41 15.81
CA ASN A 85 -6.49 -1.92 15.44
C ASN A 85 -6.98 -2.54 14.12
N HIS A 86 -6.08 -2.71 13.16
CA HIS A 86 -6.38 -3.32 11.86
C HIS A 86 -6.83 -4.78 11.98
N TYR A 87 -6.17 -5.56 12.84
CA TYR A 87 -6.46 -6.99 13.03
C TYR A 87 -7.39 -7.31 14.21
N LEU A 88 -7.87 -6.29 14.95
CA LEU A 88 -8.66 -6.50 16.16
C LEU A 88 -9.97 -7.25 15.92
N GLN A 89 -10.61 -7.03 14.78
CA GLN A 89 -11.88 -7.66 14.43
C GLN A 89 -11.67 -9.02 13.74
N SER A 90 -10.82 -9.09 12.78
CA SER A 90 -10.30 -10.31 12.14
C SER A 90 -9.40 -9.97 10.93
N SER A 91 -8.65 -10.95 10.44
CA SER A 91 -7.97 -10.85 9.14
C SER A 91 -8.92 -10.96 7.93
N GLU A 92 -10.19 -11.27 8.14
CA GLU A 92 -11.19 -11.42 7.06
C GLU A 92 -11.38 -10.12 6.28
N ALA A 93 -11.42 -8.99 6.97
CA ALA A 93 -11.53 -7.68 6.31
C ALA A 93 -10.37 -7.43 5.33
N CYS A 94 -9.13 -7.83 5.66
CA CYS A 94 -7.99 -7.72 4.75
C CYS A 94 -8.18 -8.56 3.48
N ILE A 95 -8.81 -9.72 3.60
CA ILE A 95 -9.07 -10.62 2.46
C ILE A 95 -10.17 -10.05 1.58
N GLU A 96 -11.23 -9.54 2.19
CA GLU A 96 -12.33 -8.87 1.47
C GLU A 96 -11.84 -7.62 0.73
N ASP A 97 -11.07 -6.76 1.39
CA ASP A 97 -10.45 -5.60 0.76
C ASP A 97 -9.54 -5.99 -0.39
N GLY A 98 -8.71 -7.03 -0.22
CA GLY A 98 -7.85 -7.56 -1.28
C GLY A 98 -8.65 -8.07 -2.48
N ALA A 99 -9.78 -8.74 -2.25
CA ALA A 99 -10.68 -9.21 -3.28
C ALA A 99 -11.38 -8.03 -3.99
N LEU A 100 -11.88 -7.05 -3.25
CA LEU A 100 -12.50 -5.84 -3.80
C LEU A 100 -11.52 -5.01 -4.64
N MET A 101 -10.28 -4.86 -4.18
CA MET A 101 -9.22 -4.16 -4.93
C MET A 101 -8.85 -4.86 -6.24
N SER A 102 -9.21 -6.12 -6.41
CA SER A 102 -8.98 -6.93 -7.61
C SER A 102 -10.25 -7.06 -8.48
N ALA A 103 -11.40 -6.66 -7.95
CA ALA A 103 -12.67 -6.75 -8.64
C ALA A 103 -12.86 -5.63 -9.67
N ASN A 104 -13.85 -5.80 -10.53
CA ASN A 104 -14.33 -4.72 -11.40
C ASN A 104 -15.05 -3.67 -10.53
N THR A 105 -14.54 -2.44 -10.54
CA THR A 105 -15.08 -1.32 -9.75
C THR A 105 -16.39 -0.75 -10.34
N GLY A 106 -16.84 -1.23 -11.50
CA GLY A 106 -18.04 -0.74 -12.16
C GLY A 106 -17.84 0.54 -12.98
N PHE A 107 -16.64 1.12 -12.97
CA PHE A 107 -16.25 2.26 -13.82
C PHE A 107 -14.81 2.10 -14.31
N ARG A 108 -14.45 2.83 -15.35
CA ARG A 108 -13.08 2.88 -15.86
C ARG A 108 -12.39 4.17 -15.39
N ILE A 109 -11.09 4.12 -15.23
CA ILE A 109 -10.27 5.30 -14.84
C ILE A 109 -10.52 6.47 -15.80
N ALA A 110 -10.67 6.19 -17.10
CA ALA A 110 -10.93 7.21 -18.12
C ALA A 110 -12.31 7.90 -18.00
N GLU A 111 -13.22 7.39 -17.17
CA GLU A 111 -14.55 7.97 -16.91
C GLU A 111 -14.53 8.98 -15.76
N ILE A 112 -13.41 9.08 -15.02
CA ILE A 112 -13.22 10.10 -13.99
C ILE A 112 -13.23 11.49 -14.66
N PRO A 113 -14.04 12.44 -14.13
CA PRO A 113 -14.15 13.77 -14.73
C PRO A 113 -12.79 14.47 -14.82
N ARG A 114 -12.45 15.00 -15.99
CA ARG A 114 -11.20 15.72 -16.22
C ARG A 114 -11.08 17.05 -15.45
N SER A 115 -12.18 17.54 -14.91
CA SER A 115 -12.21 18.68 -13.99
C SER A 115 -11.73 18.36 -12.58
N LEU A 116 -11.62 17.06 -12.24
CA LEU A 116 -11.10 16.64 -10.95
C LEU A 116 -9.57 16.57 -11.00
N PRO A 117 -8.82 17.42 -10.28
CA PRO A 117 -7.38 17.33 -10.19
C PRO A 117 -6.97 16.09 -9.40
N VAL A 118 -6.05 15.29 -9.93
CA VAL A 118 -5.60 14.05 -9.31
C VAL A 118 -4.07 14.05 -9.17
N GLY A 119 -3.57 14.05 -7.94
CA GLY A 119 -2.15 13.85 -7.64
C GLY A 119 -1.85 12.37 -7.44
N LEU A 120 -0.80 11.85 -8.08
CA LEU A 120 -0.37 10.46 -8.02
C LEU A 120 1.10 10.41 -7.56
N TRP A 121 1.37 9.81 -6.40
CA TRP A 121 2.72 9.58 -5.90
C TRP A 121 3.05 8.10 -5.94
N TYR A 122 4.10 7.75 -6.69
CA TYR A 122 4.57 6.38 -6.85
C TYR A 122 6.05 6.27 -6.50
N ALA A 123 6.41 5.18 -5.81
CA ALA A 123 7.77 4.92 -5.39
C ALA A 123 8.50 3.97 -6.37
N LYS A 124 9.74 4.31 -6.74
CA LYS A 124 10.56 3.53 -7.69
C LYS A 124 10.84 2.10 -7.19
N HIS A 125 10.92 1.93 -5.87
CA HIS A 125 11.25 0.66 -5.22
C HIS A 125 10.02 -0.05 -4.65
N ASP A 126 8.82 0.40 -5.00
CA ASP A 126 7.57 -0.23 -4.59
C ASP A 126 7.27 -1.45 -5.48
N THR A 127 7.27 -2.63 -4.86
CA THR A 127 6.91 -3.89 -5.52
C THR A 127 5.48 -4.35 -5.21
N ALA A 128 4.76 -3.62 -4.36
CA ALA A 128 3.33 -3.84 -4.12
C ALA A 128 2.47 -3.00 -5.08
N CYS A 129 2.83 -1.70 -5.24
CA CYS A 129 2.19 -0.77 -6.17
C CYS A 129 3.23 -0.21 -7.17
N PRO A 130 3.65 -0.99 -8.18
CA PRO A 130 4.73 -0.59 -9.07
C PRO A 130 4.40 0.65 -9.90
N VAL A 131 5.43 1.40 -10.27
CA VAL A 131 5.35 2.66 -11.04
C VAL A 131 4.48 2.55 -12.29
N ILE A 132 4.46 1.38 -12.94
CA ILE A 132 3.62 1.15 -14.13
C ILE A 132 2.12 1.40 -13.86
N HIS A 133 1.65 1.17 -12.62
CA HIS A 133 0.27 1.49 -12.24
C HIS A 133 0.02 3.00 -12.29
N GLY A 134 0.94 3.79 -11.74
CA GLY A 134 0.86 5.25 -11.77
C GLY A 134 0.89 5.80 -13.20
N GLN A 135 1.82 5.30 -14.01
CA GLN A 135 1.94 5.69 -15.42
C GLN A 135 0.66 5.40 -16.21
N GLN A 136 0.12 4.19 -16.09
CA GLN A 136 -1.11 3.81 -16.78
C GLN A 136 -2.34 4.54 -16.24
N THR A 137 -2.37 4.86 -14.95
CA THR A 137 -3.44 5.65 -14.34
C THR A 137 -3.39 7.09 -14.85
N ALA A 138 -2.21 7.71 -14.84
CA ALA A 138 -2.02 9.07 -15.34
C ALA A 138 -2.36 9.19 -16.84
N GLU A 139 -1.94 8.19 -17.63
CA GLU A 139 -2.28 8.15 -19.07
C GLU A 139 -3.80 8.16 -19.31
N ARG A 140 -4.56 7.39 -18.52
CA ARG A 140 -6.02 7.29 -18.65
C ARG A 140 -6.75 8.54 -18.14
N LEU A 141 -6.25 9.15 -17.06
CA LEU A 141 -6.79 10.40 -16.52
C LEU A 141 -6.48 11.60 -17.44
N GLY A 142 -5.37 11.53 -18.18
CA GLY A 142 -4.93 12.60 -19.07
C GLY A 142 -4.47 13.86 -18.30
N PRO A 143 -4.82 15.07 -18.77
CA PRO A 143 -4.29 16.33 -18.24
C PRO A 143 -4.66 16.64 -16.79
N SER A 144 -5.64 15.96 -16.22
CA SER A 144 -6.05 16.17 -14.81
C SER A 144 -5.11 15.46 -13.82
N ALA A 145 -4.20 14.60 -14.29
CA ALA A 145 -3.28 13.86 -13.43
C ALA A 145 -1.90 14.51 -13.38
N GLU A 146 -1.41 14.70 -12.16
CA GLU A 146 -0.02 15.04 -11.86
C GLU A 146 0.67 13.80 -11.30
N LEU A 147 1.64 13.23 -12.04
CA LEU A 147 2.34 12.00 -11.63
C LEU A 147 3.73 12.34 -11.09
N HIS A 148 3.95 11.99 -9.83
CA HIS A 148 5.23 12.09 -9.12
C HIS A 148 5.82 10.69 -8.93
N ILE A 149 7.05 10.48 -9.43
CA ILE A 149 7.78 9.21 -9.30
C ILE A 149 9.01 9.44 -8.43
N GLU A 150 8.90 8.97 -7.19
CA GLU A 150 9.86 9.24 -6.14
C GLU A 150 10.87 8.12 -5.94
N ASN A 151 12.07 8.48 -5.50
CA ASN A 151 13.09 7.50 -5.11
C ASN A 151 12.81 6.96 -3.70
N GLU A 152 11.64 6.32 -3.53
CA GLU A 152 11.10 5.81 -2.29
C GLU A 152 10.70 4.34 -2.42
N THR A 153 10.26 3.75 -1.30
CA THR A 153 9.68 2.41 -1.17
C THR A 153 8.19 2.52 -0.85
N HIS A 154 7.50 1.39 -0.74
CA HIS A 154 6.09 1.34 -0.34
C HIS A 154 5.82 2.01 1.02
N ALA A 155 6.68 1.78 2.01
CA ALA A 155 6.52 2.35 3.34
C ALA A 155 7.01 3.80 3.40
N SER A 156 8.19 4.10 2.84
CA SER A 156 8.82 5.41 3.01
C SER A 156 8.10 6.53 2.27
N ILE A 157 7.41 6.25 1.15
CA ILE A 157 6.74 7.28 0.36
C ILE A 157 5.61 7.98 1.14
N SER A 158 4.82 7.22 1.89
CA SER A 158 3.67 7.75 2.64
C SER A 158 4.08 8.76 3.71
N ILE A 159 5.29 8.65 4.23
CA ILE A 159 5.80 9.55 5.27
C ILE A 159 6.63 10.68 4.67
N ASN A 160 7.58 10.33 3.80
CA ASN A 160 8.49 11.32 3.24
C ASN A 160 7.81 12.31 2.28
N ARG A 161 6.63 11.94 1.72
CA ARG A 161 5.89 12.79 0.75
C ARG A 161 4.55 13.31 1.29
N MET A 162 4.23 13.05 2.54
CA MET A 162 2.97 13.52 3.16
C MET A 162 2.80 15.04 3.05
N GLY A 163 3.87 15.80 3.30
CA GLY A 163 3.85 17.26 3.18
C GLY A 163 3.48 17.73 1.77
N GLU A 164 4.10 17.15 0.75
CA GLU A 164 3.85 17.47 -0.66
C GLU A 164 2.40 17.14 -1.06
N VAL A 165 1.85 16.01 -0.55
CA VAL A 165 0.45 15.62 -0.78
C VAL A 165 -0.50 16.66 -0.17
N PHE A 166 -0.24 17.12 1.05
CA PHE A 166 -1.05 18.17 1.68
C PHE A 166 -0.94 19.52 0.97
N ASP A 167 0.26 19.90 0.52
CA ASP A 167 0.45 21.15 -0.24
C ASP A 167 -0.29 21.11 -1.58
N PHE A 168 -0.25 19.98 -2.28
CA PHE A 168 -1.04 19.75 -3.49
C PHE A 168 -2.54 19.92 -3.22
N LEU A 169 -3.09 19.22 -2.21
CA LEU A 169 -4.50 19.32 -1.87
C LEU A 169 -4.90 20.76 -1.53
N LYS A 170 -4.08 21.44 -0.72
CA LYS A 170 -4.32 22.84 -0.35
C LYS A 170 -4.32 23.76 -1.57
N SER A 171 -3.38 23.60 -2.51
CA SER A 171 -3.33 24.41 -3.73
C SER A 171 -4.60 24.25 -4.56
N LYS A 172 -5.07 23.00 -4.74
CA LYS A 172 -6.26 22.72 -5.55
C LYS A 172 -7.56 23.22 -4.89
N MET A 173 -7.62 23.27 -3.55
CA MET A 173 -8.74 23.84 -2.83
C MET A 173 -8.83 25.37 -2.95
N LEU A 174 -7.71 26.06 -3.20
CA LEU A 174 -7.67 27.53 -3.34
C LEU A 174 -7.91 27.99 -4.79
N GLU A 175 -7.83 27.09 -5.76
CA GLU A 175 -8.11 27.36 -7.18
C GLU A 175 -9.60 27.25 -7.53
N THR A 176 -10.44 26.75 -6.62
CA THR A 176 -11.89 26.58 -6.74
C THR A 176 -12.63 27.76 -6.10
#